data_136c5e8025ba16faeab2078aa3204b7d
#
_entry.id   136c5e8025ba16faeab2078aa3204b7d
#
_cell.length_a   1.000
_cell.length_b   1.000
_cell.length_c   1.000
_cell.angle_alpha   90.00
_cell.angle_beta   90.00
_cell.angle_gamma   90.00
#
_symmetry.space_group_name_H-M   'P 1'
#
loop_
_entity.id
_entity.type
_entity.pdbx_description
1 polymer ?
#
loop_
_entity_poly.entity_id
_entity_poly.type
_entity_poly.pdbx_seq_one_letter_code
_entity_poly.pdbx_strand_id
1 'polypeptide(L)'
;MRFRSVAVAAAFAMFAGLVPGLAADDPARAVVAGAAAKLETFYVYPSRAREAAALLRRNASSGAYDGLRETALAQRVTADLGGVLHDKHVRLQYSVDVNPPAKASGNGPSAEEIAAQERLYRELDYGMGRVAHLPGNVGYVDLRYFFQPNDPAPAWTVFDGMVNAVAYSDAIVLDLRRNHGGDPHTIARLLSHFLPAKTHLNDFVERGDDDTAKIGDSTYTGDVPGPRITAPLYVLTSGETFSGGEECAYDVQALKRGTLIGAVTGGGANPGDTRRIDDHFSIFVPDARARNPITKTNWEGAGVKPDVELPRERALTTAYGMALDAKLRGATLSTPQRANLTQLRAKLDTMTDADILAL
;
A
#
# COMPACT_ATOMS: atom_id res chain seq x y z
N MET A 1 -33.41 -57.05 -79.53
CA MET A 1 -33.88 -56.33 -78.38
C MET A 1 -32.65 -55.98 -77.53
N ARG A 2 -32.24 -54.78 -77.48
CA ARG A 2 -31.02 -54.33 -76.76
C ARG A 2 -31.44 -53.74 -75.43
N PHE A 3 -30.99 -54.33 -74.33
CA PHE A 3 -31.13 -53.70 -73.03
C PHE A 3 -29.91 -52.80 -72.73
N ARG A 4 -30.17 -51.54 -72.44
CA ARG A 4 -29.20 -50.58 -72.03
C ARG A 4 -29.07 -50.59 -70.50
N SER A 5 -27.89 -50.90 -70.00
CA SER A 5 -27.58 -50.82 -68.60
C SER A 5 -27.28 -49.37 -68.24
N VAL A 6 -27.96 -48.81 -67.21
CA VAL A 6 -27.69 -47.48 -66.61
C VAL A 6 -26.81 -47.72 -65.40
N ALA A 7 -25.61 -47.20 -65.44
CA ALA A 7 -24.70 -47.17 -64.28
C ALA A 7 -25.04 -45.95 -63.39
N VAL A 8 -25.41 -46.26 -62.14
CA VAL A 8 -25.57 -45.22 -61.07
C VAL A 8 -24.22 -45.02 -60.38
N ALA A 9 -23.61 -43.87 -60.56
CA ALA A 9 -22.41 -43.48 -59.85
C ALA A 9 -22.81 -42.91 -58.47
N ALA A 10 -22.46 -43.63 -57.39
CA ALA A 10 -22.59 -43.16 -56.03
C ALA A 10 -21.40 -42.27 -55.70
N ALA A 11 -21.64 -40.98 -55.50
CA ALA A 11 -20.66 -40.04 -55.00
C ALA A 11 -20.53 -40.19 -53.48
N PHE A 12 -19.40 -40.72 -53.01
CA PHE A 12 -19.01 -40.70 -51.61
C PHE A 12 -18.49 -39.30 -51.26
N ALA A 13 -19.26 -38.48 -50.56
CA ALA A 13 -18.81 -37.26 -49.96
C ALA A 13 -17.99 -37.62 -48.70
N MET A 14 -16.65 -37.46 -48.78
CA MET A 14 -15.80 -37.51 -47.60
C MET A 14 -16.08 -36.27 -46.75
N PHE A 15 -16.78 -36.44 -45.67
CA PHE A 15 -16.76 -35.48 -44.56
C PHE A 15 -15.38 -35.57 -43.90
N ALA A 16 -14.47 -34.66 -44.25
CA ALA A 16 -13.27 -34.40 -43.44
C ALA A 16 -13.74 -33.76 -42.13
N GLY A 17 -13.91 -34.60 -41.09
CA GLY A 17 -14.10 -34.10 -39.74
C GLY A 17 -12.87 -33.23 -39.38
N LEU A 18 -13.07 -31.95 -39.22
CA LEU A 18 -12.10 -31.09 -38.49
C LEU A 18 -12.01 -31.72 -37.09
N VAL A 19 -10.94 -32.45 -36.83
CA VAL A 19 -10.48 -32.72 -35.48
C VAL A 19 -10.09 -31.32 -34.93
N PRO A 20 -10.69 -30.85 -33.84
CA PRO A 20 -10.20 -29.65 -33.20
C PRO A 20 -8.75 -29.92 -32.84
N GLY A 21 -7.80 -29.23 -33.51
CA GLY A 21 -6.41 -29.28 -33.12
C GLY A 21 -6.37 -28.97 -31.65
N LEU A 22 -5.65 -29.80 -30.88
CA LEU A 22 -5.23 -29.50 -29.53
C LEU A 22 -4.65 -28.09 -29.61
N ALA A 23 -5.40 -27.09 -29.12
CA ALA A 23 -4.92 -25.73 -29.00
C ALA A 23 -3.61 -25.83 -28.21
N ALA A 24 -2.50 -25.47 -28.87
CA ALA A 24 -1.22 -25.35 -28.17
C ALA A 24 -1.48 -24.58 -26.89
N ASP A 25 -1.00 -25.09 -25.76
CA ASP A 25 -1.23 -24.47 -24.45
C ASP A 25 -0.84 -22.99 -24.52
N ASP A 26 -1.83 -22.11 -24.52
CA ASP A 26 -1.57 -20.68 -24.52
C ASP A 26 -0.81 -20.32 -23.24
N PRO A 27 0.40 -19.73 -23.33
CA PRO A 27 1.20 -19.38 -22.15
C PRO A 27 0.42 -18.61 -21.08
N ALA A 28 -0.58 -17.81 -21.49
CA ALA A 28 -1.48 -17.12 -20.56
C ALA A 28 -2.20 -18.11 -19.62
N ARG A 29 -2.57 -19.30 -20.08
CA ARG A 29 -3.27 -20.29 -19.24
C ARG A 29 -2.37 -20.81 -18.11
N ALA A 30 -1.08 -21.02 -18.39
CA ALA A 30 -0.13 -21.46 -17.35
C ALA A 30 0.05 -20.37 -16.28
N VAL A 31 0.20 -19.10 -16.69
CA VAL A 31 0.31 -17.96 -15.77
C VAL A 31 -0.95 -17.82 -14.90
N VAL A 32 -2.13 -17.91 -15.50
CA VAL A 32 -3.42 -17.83 -14.79
C VAL A 32 -3.61 -18.99 -13.82
N ALA A 33 -3.23 -20.21 -14.21
CA ALA A 33 -3.26 -21.37 -13.33
C ALA A 33 -2.31 -21.19 -12.13
N GLY A 34 -1.11 -20.67 -12.39
CA GLY A 34 -0.14 -20.30 -11.35
C GLY A 34 -0.68 -19.27 -10.38
N ALA A 35 -1.32 -18.21 -10.89
CA ALA A 35 -1.95 -17.17 -10.05
C ALA A 35 -3.07 -17.76 -9.17
N ALA A 36 -3.95 -18.60 -9.75
CA ALA A 36 -5.01 -19.29 -9.01
C ALA A 36 -4.45 -20.16 -7.88
N ALA A 37 -3.39 -20.94 -8.16
CA ALA A 37 -2.74 -21.78 -7.15
C ALA A 37 -2.12 -20.97 -6.01
N LYS A 38 -1.47 -19.82 -6.32
CA LYS A 38 -0.91 -18.94 -5.28
C LYS A 38 -1.99 -18.34 -4.40
N LEU A 39 -3.12 -17.92 -4.96
CA LEU A 39 -4.27 -17.44 -4.18
C LEU A 39 -4.80 -18.52 -3.24
N GLU A 40 -5.06 -19.74 -3.73
CA GLU A 40 -5.57 -20.84 -2.90
C GLU A 40 -4.61 -21.20 -1.75
N THR A 41 -3.30 -21.08 -1.99
CA THR A 41 -2.30 -21.43 -1.00
C THR A 41 -2.09 -20.34 0.04
N PHE A 42 -2.07 -19.08 -0.37
CA PHE A 42 -1.55 -17.99 0.48
C PHE A 42 -2.58 -16.93 0.87
N TYR A 43 -3.62 -16.66 0.06
CA TYR A 43 -4.53 -15.56 0.34
C TYR A 43 -5.19 -15.69 1.72
N VAL A 44 -5.18 -14.60 2.48
CA VAL A 44 -5.59 -14.53 3.90
C VAL A 44 -6.99 -15.08 4.18
N TYR A 45 -7.92 -15.00 3.21
CA TYR A 45 -9.28 -15.51 3.32
C TYR A 45 -9.48 -16.74 2.44
N PRO A 46 -9.39 -17.99 2.99
CA PRO A 46 -9.41 -19.23 2.20
C PRO A 46 -10.66 -19.43 1.32
N SER A 47 -11.83 -19.03 1.81
CA SER A 47 -13.08 -19.13 1.03
C SER A 47 -13.07 -18.21 -0.19
N ARG A 48 -12.64 -16.96 -0.03
CA ARG A 48 -12.54 -15.99 -1.12
C ARG A 48 -11.42 -16.36 -2.09
N ALA A 49 -10.33 -16.95 -1.60
CA ALA A 49 -9.28 -17.50 -2.44
C ALA A 49 -9.81 -18.54 -3.43
N ARG A 50 -10.62 -19.49 -2.95
CA ARG A 50 -11.25 -20.52 -3.81
C ARG A 50 -12.20 -19.90 -4.84
N GLU A 51 -12.98 -18.90 -4.46
CA GLU A 51 -13.89 -18.19 -5.36
C GLU A 51 -13.12 -17.48 -6.49
N ALA A 52 -12.07 -16.72 -6.14
CA ALA A 52 -11.21 -16.03 -7.09
C ALA A 52 -10.48 -17.01 -8.03
N ALA A 53 -9.91 -18.08 -7.50
CA ALA A 53 -9.26 -19.12 -8.29
C ALA A 53 -10.24 -19.81 -9.26
N ALA A 54 -11.47 -20.09 -8.82
CA ALA A 54 -12.50 -20.65 -9.69
C ALA A 54 -12.91 -19.67 -10.81
N LEU A 55 -13.00 -18.36 -10.53
CA LEU A 55 -13.21 -17.34 -11.56
C LEU A 55 -12.09 -17.37 -12.60
N LEU A 56 -10.83 -17.32 -12.17
CA LEU A 56 -9.68 -17.35 -13.09
C LEU A 56 -9.69 -18.58 -13.99
N ARG A 57 -9.97 -19.76 -13.42
CA ARG A 57 -10.06 -21.02 -14.20
C ARG A 57 -11.21 -21.01 -15.21
N ARG A 58 -12.39 -20.51 -14.83
CA ARG A 58 -13.52 -20.37 -15.76
C ARG A 58 -13.19 -19.42 -16.90
N ASN A 59 -12.61 -18.25 -16.61
CA ASN A 59 -12.22 -17.28 -17.61
C ASN A 59 -11.15 -17.83 -18.56
N ALA A 60 -10.17 -18.59 -18.05
CA ALA A 60 -9.17 -19.26 -18.87
C ALA A 60 -9.80 -20.33 -19.78
N SER A 61 -10.75 -21.12 -19.27
CA SER A 61 -11.46 -22.15 -20.04
C SER A 61 -12.34 -21.57 -21.13
N SER A 62 -12.91 -20.39 -20.92
CA SER A 62 -13.75 -19.68 -21.92
C SER A 62 -12.94 -18.91 -22.96
N GLY A 63 -11.60 -18.87 -22.87
CA GLY A 63 -10.74 -18.13 -23.77
C GLY A 63 -10.63 -16.63 -23.46
N ALA A 64 -11.09 -16.17 -22.28
CA ALA A 64 -11.10 -14.75 -21.92
C ALA A 64 -9.69 -14.13 -21.82
N TYR A 65 -8.66 -14.95 -21.75
CA TYR A 65 -7.24 -14.53 -21.69
C TYR A 65 -6.45 -14.94 -22.95
N ASP A 66 -7.09 -15.62 -23.92
CA ASP A 66 -6.41 -16.11 -25.11
C ASP A 66 -5.81 -14.93 -25.90
N GLY A 67 -4.55 -15.05 -26.29
CA GLY A 67 -3.82 -14.01 -27.00
C GLY A 67 -3.33 -12.83 -26.14
N LEU A 68 -3.74 -12.72 -24.87
CA LEU A 68 -3.18 -11.71 -23.97
C LEU A 68 -1.75 -12.09 -23.57
N ARG A 69 -0.87 -11.09 -23.47
CA ARG A 69 0.55 -11.26 -23.10
C ARG A 69 0.98 -10.16 -22.14
N GLU A 70 2.04 -10.41 -21.41
CA GLU A 70 2.78 -9.40 -20.65
C GLU A 70 1.85 -8.53 -19.77
N THR A 71 2.04 -7.22 -19.85
CA THR A 71 1.25 -6.24 -19.06
C THR A 71 -0.25 -6.33 -19.33
N ALA A 72 -0.67 -6.65 -20.56
CA ALA A 72 -2.10 -6.76 -20.88
C ALA A 72 -2.75 -7.95 -20.13
N LEU A 73 -2.06 -9.09 -20.04
CA LEU A 73 -2.53 -10.24 -19.23
C LEU A 73 -2.56 -9.87 -17.74
N ALA A 74 -1.50 -9.23 -17.24
CA ALA A 74 -1.40 -8.82 -15.84
C ALA A 74 -2.54 -7.88 -15.43
N GLN A 75 -2.82 -6.87 -16.25
CA GLN A 75 -3.91 -5.91 -16.02
C GLN A 75 -5.28 -6.57 -16.04
N ARG A 76 -5.53 -7.45 -17.03
CA ARG A 76 -6.82 -8.13 -17.14
C ARG A 76 -7.09 -9.06 -15.95
N VAL A 77 -6.13 -9.89 -15.55
CA VAL A 77 -6.26 -10.77 -14.40
C VAL A 77 -6.45 -9.98 -13.12
N THR A 78 -5.69 -8.89 -12.94
CA THR A 78 -5.82 -8.01 -11.77
C THR A 78 -7.23 -7.39 -11.69
N ALA A 79 -7.78 -6.93 -12.82
CA ALA A 79 -9.14 -6.38 -12.85
C ALA A 79 -10.20 -7.43 -12.49
N ASP A 80 -10.08 -8.65 -13.02
CA ASP A 80 -11.00 -9.75 -12.72
C ASP A 80 -10.94 -10.13 -11.22
N LEU A 81 -9.74 -10.17 -10.62
CA LEU A 81 -9.55 -10.42 -9.20
C LEU A 81 -10.11 -9.28 -8.33
N GLY A 82 -9.88 -8.04 -8.73
CA GLY A 82 -10.42 -6.86 -8.04
C GLY A 82 -11.95 -6.87 -7.96
N GLY A 83 -12.62 -7.37 -8.98
CA GLY A 83 -14.08 -7.50 -9.02
C GLY A 83 -14.65 -8.51 -8.02
N VAL A 84 -13.86 -9.49 -7.59
CA VAL A 84 -14.28 -10.54 -6.64
C VAL A 84 -13.73 -10.28 -5.23
N LEU A 85 -12.43 -9.99 -5.13
CA LEU A 85 -11.77 -9.89 -3.84
C LEU A 85 -11.97 -8.52 -3.18
N HIS A 86 -12.14 -7.46 -3.98
CA HIS A 86 -12.16 -6.07 -3.53
C HIS A 86 -10.91 -5.69 -2.71
N ASP A 87 -9.83 -6.44 -2.86
CA ASP A 87 -8.53 -6.25 -2.21
C ASP A 87 -7.54 -5.66 -3.23
N LYS A 88 -7.17 -4.40 -3.03
CA LYS A 88 -6.30 -3.65 -3.95
C LYS A 88 -4.83 -4.09 -3.92
N HIS A 89 -4.44 -4.89 -2.93
CA HIS A 89 -3.11 -5.48 -2.89
C HIS A 89 -2.98 -6.64 -3.88
N VAL A 90 -4.05 -7.40 -4.13
CA VAL A 90 -4.01 -8.55 -5.04
C VAL A 90 -3.84 -8.09 -6.48
N ARG A 91 -2.66 -8.31 -7.04
CA ARG A 91 -2.35 -7.92 -8.42
C ARG A 91 -1.35 -8.86 -9.07
N LEU A 92 -1.67 -9.30 -10.28
CA LEU A 92 -0.71 -9.96 -11.16
C LEU A 92 0.24 -8.90 -11.74
N GLN A 93 1.52 -9.19 -11.74
CA GLN A 93 2.58 -8.29 -12.19
C GLN A 93 3.38 -8.97 -13.30
N TYR A 94 3.78 -8.18 -14.29
CA TYR A 94 4.72 -8.59 -15.33
C TYR A 94 6.01 -7.77 -15.22
N SER A 95 7.15 -8.42 -15.36
CA SER A 95 8.46 -7.79 -15.42
C SER A 95 9.18 -8.20 -16.71
N VAL A 96 9.82 -7.24 -17.36
CA VAL A 96 10.74 -7.50 -18.47
C VAL A 96 11.97 -8.23 -17.96
N ASP A 97 12.46 -7.87 -16.79
CA ASP A 97 13.55 -8.55 -16.11
C ASP A 97 13.07 -9.89 -15.55
N VAL A 98 13.98 -10.86 -15.59
CA VAL A 98 13.69 -12.21 -15.06
C VAL A 98 13.49 -12.14 -13.54
N ASN A 99 12.34 -12.57 -13.09
CA ASN A 99 12.06 -12.72 -11.66
C ASN A 99 13.06 -13.73 -11.07
N PRO A 100 13.71 -13.43 -9.95
CA PRO A 100 14.61 -14.38 -9.32
C PRO A 100 13.89 -15.70 -9.02
N PRO A 101 14.57 -16.86 -9.15
CA PRO A 101 13.98 -18.15 -8.83
C PRO A 101 13.46 -18.14 -7.38
N ALA A 102 12.35 -18.88 -7.16
CA ALA A 102 11.86 -19.07 -5.80
C ALA A 102 12.97 -19.66 -4.94
N LYS A 103 13.35 -18.94 -3.89
CA LYS A 103 14.40 -19.41 -2.98
C LYS A 103 13.90 -20.65 -2.25
N ALA A 104 14.80 -21.63 -2.06
CA ALA A 104 14.51 -22.73 -1.17
C ALA A 104 14.16 -22.19 0.22
N SER A 105 13.17 -22.77 0.86
CA SER A 105 12.74 -22.37 2.21
C SER A 105 13.93 -22.27 3.16
N GLY A 106 14.23 -21.07 3.65
CA GLY A 106 15.36 -20.81 4.55
C GLY A 106 16.47 -19.92 3.99
N ASN A 107 16.51 -19.64 2.70
CA ASN A 107 17.49 -18.70 2.13
C ASN A 107 16.85 -17.32 1.99
N GLY A 108 17.20 -16.41 2.88
CA GLY A 108 16.90 -14.98 2.78
C GLY A 108 17.48 -14.31 1.52
N PRO A 109 17.34 -13.00 1.34
CA PRO A 109 17.94 -12.29 0.22
C PRO A 109 19.48 -12.47 0.19
N SER A 110 20.06 -12.53 -0.99
CA SER A 110 21.52 -12.60 -1.16
C SER A 110 22.18 -11.30 -0.69
N ALA A 111 23.47 -11.33 -0.40
CA ALA A 111 24.21 -10.13 -0.01
C ALA A 111 24.15 -9.03 -1.09
N GLU A 112 24.08 -9.40 -2.36
CA GLU A 112 23.96 -8.46 -3.48
C GLU A 112 22.56 -7.82 -3.53
N GLU A 113 21.49 -8.59 -3.35
CA GLU A 113 20.11 -8.09 -3.26
C GLU A 113 19.96 -7.15 -2.06
N ILE A 114 20.49 -7.53 -0.88
CA ILE A 114 20.51 -6.66 0.31
C ILE A 114 21.24 -5.35 0.01
N ALA A 115 22.42 -5.42 -0.60
CA ALA A 115 23.19 -4.21 -0.92
C ALA A 115 22.50 -3.32 -1.97
N ALA A 116 21.80 -3.91 -2.94
CA ALA A 116 21.02 -3.17 -3.93
C ALA A 116 19.81 -2.48 -3.29
N GLN A 117 19.08 -3.18 -2.42
CA GLN A 117 17.96 -2.64 -1.69
C GLN A 117 18.39 -1.50 -0.75
N GLU A 118 19.51 -1.67 -0.05
CA GLU A 118 20.03 -0.64 0.86
C GLU A 118 20.48 0.62 0.09
N ARG A 119 21.07 0.46 -1.10
CA ARG A 119 21.39 1.61 -1.97
C ARG A 119 20.11 2.39 -2.35
N LEU A 120 19.08 1.68 -2.78
CA LEU A 120 17.79 2.29 -3.12
C LEU A 120 17.18 3.03 -1.92
N TYR A 121 17.21 2.44 -0.72
CA TYR A 121 16.68 3.08 0.48
C TYR A 121 17.42 4.35 0.84
N ARG A 122 18.75 4.37 0.68
CA ARG A 122 19.58 5.58 0.86
C ARG A 122 19.28 6.65 -0.18
N GLU A 123 19.12 6.27 -1.45
CA GLU A 123 18.76 7.21 -2.53
C GLU A 123 17.39 7.85 -2.32
N LEU A 124 16.50 7.16 -1.60
CA LEU A 124 15.15 7.64 -1.25
C LEU A 124 15.06 8.21 0.19
N ASP A 125 16.19 8.51 0.81
CA ASP A 125 16.27 9.02 2.19
C ASP A 125 15.39 8.21 3.17
N TYR A 126 15.40 6.89 3.05
CA TYR A 126 14.57 5.97 3.83
C TYR A 126 13.08 6.33 3.83
N GLY A 127 12.59 6.82 2.69
CA GLY A 127 11.20 7.19 2.48
C GLY A 127 10.83 8.62 2.86
N MET A 128 11.76 9.39 3.42
CA MET A 128 11.55 10.79 3.73
C MET A 128 11.59 11.65 2.47
N GLY A 129 10.51 12.42 2.23
CA GLY A 129 10.44 13.33 1.10
C GLY A 129 10.94 14.73 1.45
N ARG A 130 10.61 15.23 2.63
CA ARG A 130 10.98 16.57 3.08
C ARG A 130 10.79 16.76 4.59
N VAL A 131 11.68 17.49 5.22
CA VAL A 131 11.50 18.05 6.56
C VAL A 131 11.67 19.58 6.48
N ALA A 132 10.78 20.33 7.11
CA ALA A 132 10.81 21.78 7.10
C ALA A 132 10.30 22.38 8.42
N HIS A 133 10.75 23.58 8.72
CA HIS A 133 10.17 24.45 9.76
C HIS A 133 9.41 25.59 9.09
N LEU A 134 8.10 25.62 9.31
CA LEU A 134 7.26 26.69 8.81
C LEU A 134 7.12 27.82 9.85
N PRO A 135 6.88 29.06 9.44
CA PRO A 135 6.62 30.17 10.35
C PRO A 135 5.54 29.85 11.39
N GLY A 136 5.69 30.33 12.60
CA GLY A 136 4.82 29.96 13.72
C GLY A 136 5.32 28.74 14.50
N ASN A 137 6.56 28.29 14.22
CA ASN A 137 7.18 27.12 14.82
C ASN A 137 6.38 25.83 14.54
N VAL A 138 5.97 25.63 13.29
CA VAL A 138 5.27 24.41 12.83
C VAL A 138 6.25 23.51 12.09
N GLY A 139 6.41 22.28 12.57
CA GLY A 139 7.20 21.26 11.91
C GLY A 139 6.40 20.59 10.79
N TYR A 140 7.04 20.37 9.65
CA TYR A 140 6.46 19.64 8.53
C TYR A 140 7.35 18.45 8.17
N VAL A 141 6.74 17.27 8.01
CA VAL A 141 7.41 16.04 7.62
C VAL A 141 6.60 15.38 6.49
N ASP A 142 7.18 15.29 5.29
CA ASP A 142 6.65 14.51 4.14
C ASP A 142 7.28 13.12 4.18
N LEU A 143 6.48 12.09 4.37
CA LEU A 143 6.93 10.70 4.42
C LEU A 143 6.19 9.88 3.36
N ARG A 144 6.96 9.22 2.47
CA ARG A 144 6.42 8.55 1.28
C ARG A 144 6.40 7.04 1.36
N TYR A 145 7.30 6.45 2.18
CA TYR A 145 7.41 5.01 2.37
C TYR A 145 7.87 4.69 3.80
N PHE A 146 7.51 3.51 4.27
CA PHE A 146 8.02 2.92 5.50
C PHE A 146 8.94 1.77 5.15
N PHE A 147 10.20 2.04 4.84
CA PHE A 147 11.16 1.02 4.49
C PHE A 147 11.64 0.24 5.70
N GLN A 148 11.74 -1.09 5.57
CA GLN A 148 12.41 -1.93 6.54
C GLN A 148 13.90 -2.03 6.16
N PRO A 149 14.80 -1.35 6.89
CA PRO A 149 16.21 -1.39 6.56
C PRO A 149 16.85 -2.74 6.92
N ASN A 150 17.73 -3.22 6.04
CA ASN A 150 18.52 -4.43 6.32
C ASN A 150 19.64 -4.16 7.34
N ASP A 151 20.21 -2.94 7.35
CA ASP A 151 21.11 -2.44 8.39
C ASP A 151 20.37 -1.32 9.15
N PRO A 152 19.77 -1.63 10.31
CA PRO A 152 18.93 -0.68 11.02
C PRO A 152 19.71 0.48 11.64
N ALA A 153 20.97 0.31 12.00
CA ALA A 153 21.69 1.33 12.76
C ALA A 153 21.87 2.66 12.00
N PRO A 154 22.42 2.69 10.77
CA PRO A 154 22.52 3.93 10.01
C PRO A 154 21.16 4.47 9.56
N ALA A 155 20.23 3.58 9.17
CA ALA A 155 18.90 3.97 8.74
C ALA A 155 18.12 4.68 9.84
N TRP A 156 18.12 4.12 11.05
CA TRP A 156 17.43 4.74 12.20
C TRP A 156 18.09 6.04 12.63
N THR A 157 19.39 6.19 12.48
CA THR A 157 20.06 7.47 12.75
C THR A 157 19.51 8.58 11.85
N VAL A 158 19.33 8.30 10.56
CA VAL A 158 18.76 9.26 9.60
C VAL A 158 17.27 9.49 9.89
N PHE A 159 16.49 8.41 10.00
CA PHE A 159 15.05 8.47 10.19
C PHE A 159 14.65 9.22 11.47
N ASP A 160 15.22 8.83 12.61
CA ASP A 160 14.96 9.51 13.89
C ASP A 160 15.48 10.94 13.88
N GLY A 161 16.62 11.21 13.23
CA GLY A 161 17.17 12.53 13.06
C GLY A 161 16.21 13.48 12.34
N MET A 162 15.57 13.02 11.27
CA MET A 162 14.57 13.78 10.51
C MET A 162 13.32 14.09 11.35
N VAL A 163 12.82 13.12 12.12
CA VAL A 163 11.68 13.35 13.03
C VAL A 163 12.07 14.27 14.17
N ASN A 164 13.25 14.09 14.75
CA ASN A 164 13.77 14.92 15.85
C ASN A 164 14.07 16.36 15.41
N ALA A 165 14.36 16.60 14.14
CA ALA A 165 14.55 17.94 13.61
C ALA A 165 13.35 18.86 13.89
N VAL A 166 12.14 18.32 13.99
CA VAL A 166 10.92 19.09 14.28
C VAL A 166 10.38 18.88 15.70
N ALA A 167 11.11 18.18 16.57
CA ALA A 167 10.62 17.75 17.88
C ALA A 167 10.23 18.89 18.83
N TYR A 168 10.80 20.09 18.66
CA TYR A 168 10.50 21.27 19.47
C TYR A 168 9.53 22.24 18.78
N SER A 169 8.84 21.80 17.73
CA SER A 169 7.79 22.60 17.10
C SER A 169 6.53 22.64 17.98
N ASP A 170 5.77 23.72 17.86
CA ASP A 170 4.50 23.91 18.61
C ASP A 170 3.35 23.12 18.00
N ALA A 171 3.49 22.66 16.77
CA ALA A 171 2.61 21.71 16.08
C ALA A 171 3.39 20.95 15.00
N ILE A 172 2.97 19.73 14.68
CA ILE A 172 3.56 18.90 13.63
C ILE A 172 2.53 18.63 12.55
N VAL A 173 2.92 18.81 11.30
CA VAL A 173 2.19 18.35 10.11
C VAL A 173 2.94 17.14 9.54
N LEU A 174 2.35 15.96 9.62
CA LEU A 174 2.82 14.72 9.00
C LEU A 174 2.08 14.50 7.68
N ASP A 175 2.77 14.66 6.58
CA ASP A 175 2.16 14.54 5.24
C ASP A 175 2.30 13.12 4.70
N LEU A 176 1.20 12.38 4.73
CA LEU A 176 1.08 11.04 4.19
C LEU A 176 0.30 10.99 2.87
N ARG A 177 -0.03 12.14 2.26
CA ARG A 177 -0.84 12.18 1.03
C ARG A 177 -0.24 11.44 -0.15
N ARG A 178 1.07 11.17 -0.13
CA ARG A 178 1.83 10.41 -1.14
C ARG A 178 2.54 9.22 -0.52
N ASN A 179 2.04 8.72 0.59
CA ASN A 179 2.62 7.55 1.26
C ASN A 179 2.01 6.27 0.69
N HIS A 180 2.85 5.41 0.14
CA HIS A 180 2.44 4.15 -0.49
C HIS A 180 2.60 2.94 0.44
N GLY A 181 2.86 3.18 1.73
CA GLY A 181 2.95 2.13 2.74
C GLY A 181 4.36 1.63 3.00
N GLY A 182 4.43 0.40 3.48
CA GLY A 182 5.66 -0.29 3.84
C GLY A 182 5.57 -1.03 5.16
N ASP A 183 6.68 -1.12 5.87
CA ASP A 183 6.88 -2.00 7.02
C ASP A 183 6.19 -1.50 8.29
N PRO A 184 5.40 -2.35 8.98
CA PRO A 184 4.69 -2.00 10.21
C PRO A 184 5.60 -1.66 11.39
N HIS A 185 6.79 -2.24 11.48
CA HIS A 185 7.73 -1.92 12.56
C HIS A 185 8.37 -0.54 12.37
N THR A 186 8.55 -0.11 11.12
CA THR A 186 8.97 1.27 10.81
C THR A 186 7.87 2.27 11.14
N ILE A 187 6.60 1.91 10.95
CA ILE A 187 5.46 2.71 11.43
C ILE A 187 5.48 2.80 12.96
N ALA A 188 5.65 1.67 13.63
CA ALA A 188 5.75 1.64 15.09
C ALA A 188 6.90 2.51 15.61
N ARG A 189 8.05 2.53 14.90
CA ARG A 189 9.17 3.44 15.24
C ARG A 189 8.79 4.91 15.06
N LEU A 190 8.16 5.28 13.96
CA LEU A 190 7.66 6.66 13.78
C LEU A 190 6.74 7.07 14.92
N LEU A 191 5.75 6.23 15.21
CA LEU A 191 4.76 6.52 16.25
C LEU A 191 5.35 6.53 17.67
N SER A 192 6.51 5.89 17.88
CA SER A 192 7.25 5.94 19.16
C SER A 192 7.74 7.35 19.50
N HIS A 193 7.95 8.21 18.52
CA HIS A 193 8.25 9.63 18.77
C HIS A 193 7.04 10.41 19.33
N PHE A 194 5.82 9.93 19.12
CA PHE A 194 4.57 10.64 19.44
C PHE A 194 3.75 9.99 20.55
N LEU A 195 4.01 8.73 20.88
CA LEU A 195 3.23 7.92 21.82
C LEU A 195 4.12 7.37 22.96
N PRO A 196 3.56 7.02 24.11
CA PRO A 196 4.29 6.30 25.14
C PRO A 196 4.84 4.96 24.62
N ALA A 197 5.99 4.53 25.11
CA ALA A 197 6.52 3.19 24.83
C ALA A 197 5.53 2.10 25.25
N LYS A 198 5.56 0.96 24.55
CA LYS A 198 4.67 -0.19 24.73
C LYS A 198 3.19 0.09 24.45
N THR A 199 2.88 1.14 23.67
CA THR A 199 1.53 1.34 23.14
C THR A 199 1.29 0.28 22.06
N HIS A 200 0.25 -0.54 22.20
CA HIS A 200 -0.14 -1.54 21.21
C HIS A 200 -0.79 -0.85 20.00
N LEU A 201 -0.28 -1.11 18.83
CA LEU A 201 -0.73 -0.50 17.57
C LEU A 201 -1.65 -1.45 16.79
N ASN A 202 -1.11 -2.57 16.28
CA ASN A 202 -1.88 -3.56 15.53
C ASN A 202 -1.45 -4.99 15.85
N ASP A 203 -2.39 -5.92 15.65
CA ASP A 203 -2.13 -7.35 15.47
C ASP A 203 -2.16 -7.68 13.99
N PHE A 204 -1.30 -8.58 13.52
CA PHE A 204 -1.36 -9.18 12.20
C PHE A 204 -1.84 -10.62 12.33
N VAL A 205 -3.06 -10.84 11.85
CA VAL A 205 -3.73 -12.13 11.95
C VAL A 205 -3.44 -12.91 10.68
N GLU A 206 -2.75 -14.04 10.82
CA GLU A 206 -2.37 -14.91 9.72
C GLU A 206 -3.58 -15.54 9.04
N ARG A 207 -3.31 -16.08 7.83
CA ARG A 207 -4.29 -16.82 7.04
C ARG A 207 -4.95 -17.93 7.86
N GLY A 208 -6.26 -18.00 7.84
CA GLY A 208 -7.06 -19.01 8.49
C GLY A 208 -8.55 -18.68 8.38
N ASP A 209 -9.42 -19.67 8.63
CA ASP A 209 -10.81 -19.42 8.95
C ASP A 209 -10.88 -18.75 10.34
N ASP A 210 -11.98 -18.04 10.65
CA ASP A 210 -12.07 -17.21 11.86
C ASP A 210 -11.72 -17.99 13.14
N ASP A 211 -12.09 -19.26 13.22
CA ASP A 211 -11.81 -20.13 14.38
C ASP A 211 -10.36 -20.66 14.42
N THR A 212 -9.63 -20.59 13.33
CA THR A 212 -8.27 -21.12 13.20
C THR A 212 -7.22 -20.04 12.99
N ALA A 213 -7.64 -18.81 12.75
CA ALA A 213 -6.76 -17.68 12.54
C ALA A 213 -5.97 -17.36 13.81
N LYS A 214 -4.65 -17.17 13.65
CA LYS A 214 -3.73 -16.86 14.75
C LYS A 214 -3.12 -15.49 14.58
N ILE A 215 -2.74 -14.85 15.67
CA ILE A 215 -1.89 -13.68 15.64
C ILE A 215 -0.47 -14.17 15.33
N GLY A 216 0.07 -13.77 14.17
CA GLY A 216 1.44 -14.07 13.76
C GLY A 216 2.43 -13.05 14.29
N ASP A 217 2.03 -11.76 14.28
CA ASP A 217 2.85 -10.65 14.73
C ASP A 217 1.99 -9.55 15.36
N SER A 218 2.62 -8.68 16.16
CA SER A 218 1.97 -7.51 16.76
C SER A 218 2.97 -6.36 16.87
N THR A 219 2.53 -5.16 16.58
CA THR A 219 3.37 -3.96 16.64
C THR A 219 3.09 -3.14 17.91
N TYR A 220 4.17 -2.66 18.50
CA TYR A 220 4.17 -1.81 19.68
C TYR A 220 5.16 -0.66 19.50
N THR A 221 4.86 0.49 20.08
CA THR A 221 5.84 1.55 20.22
C THR A 221 6.97 1.12 21.16
N GLY A 222 8.17 1.61 20.88
CA GLY A 222 9.39 1.35 21.67
C GLY A 222 10.04 2.62 22.17
N ASP A 223 11.29 2.49 22.59
CA ASP A 223 12.14 3.62 22.90
C ASP A 223 12.84 4.13 21.63
N VAL A 224 12.86 5.42 21.44
CA VAL A 224 13.53 6.11 20.34
C VAL A 224 14.38 7.26 20.88
N PRO A 225 15.45 7.66 20.16
CA PRO A 225 16.25 8.82 20.54
C PRO A 225 15.43 10.13 20.51
N GLY A 226 15.76 11.03 21.42
CA GLY A 226 15.15 12.38 21.46
C GLY A 226 13.93 12.47 22.38
N PRO A 227 13.32 13.65 22.45
CA PRO A 227 12.16 13.88 23.29
C PRO A 227 10.89 13.31 22.63
N ARG A 228 9.97 12.78 23.45
CA ARG A 228 8.63 12.46 22.95
C ARG A 228 7.88 13.74 22.57
N ILE A 229 7.40 13.77 21.32
CA ILE A 229 6.70 14.92 20.76
C ILE A 229 5.24 14.89 21.24
N THR A 230 4.87 15.85 22.07
CA THR A 230 3.50 15.97 22.61
C THR A 230 2.69 17.07 21.93
N ALA A 231 3.32 17.87 21.08
CA ALA A 231 2.66 18.92 20.30
C ALA A 231 1.47 18.37 19.48
N PRO A 232 0.47 19.18 19.15
CA PRO A 232 -0.60 18.81 18.23
C PRO A 232 -0.05 18.19 16.94
N LEU A 233 -0.62 17.05 16.53
CA LEU A 233 -0.25 16.32 15.33
C LEU A 233 -1.38 16.39 14.32
N TYR A 234 -1.10 16.89 13.13
CA TYR A 234 -1.99 16.94 11.98
C TYR A 234 -1.47 15.97 10.91
N VAL A 235 -2.26 14.96 10.56
CA VAL A 235 -1.88 13.96 9.56
C VAL A 235 -2.64 14.23 8.27
N LEU A 236 -1.92 14.48 7.18
CA LEU A 236 -2.53 14.74 5.89
C LEU A 236 -2.73 13.43 5.12
N THR A 237 -3.94 13.19 4.60
CA THR A 237 -4.29 11.98 3.86
C THR A 237 -4.85 12.28 2.47
N SER A 238 -4.76 11.33 1.56
CA SER A 238 -5.38 11.36 0.24
C SER A 238 -5.74 9.96 -0.24
N GLY A 239 -6.41 9.83 -1.38
CA GLY A 239 -6.67 8.54 -2.01
C GLY A 239 -5.41 7.76 -2.44
N GLU A 240 -4.23 8.40 -2.44
CA GLU A 240 -2.93 7.76 -2.69
C GLU A 240 -2.25 7.27 -1.40
N THR A 241 -2.71 7.73 -0.22
CA THR A 241 -2.29 7.15 1.06
C THR A 241 -2.74 5.70 1.11
N PHE A 242 -1.79 4.75 1.16
CA PHE A 242 -2.12 3.34 0.99
C PHE A 242 -1.34 2.43 1.96
N SER A 243 -1.93 1.25 2.30
CA SER A 243 -1.26 0.19 3.08
C SER A 243 -0.71 0.73 4.41
N GLY A 244 0.60 0.62 4.67
CA GLY A 244 1.23 1.15 5.88
C GLY A 244 1.05 2.65 6.10
N GLY A 245 0.82 3.45 5.04
CA GLY A 245 0.42 4.85 5.18
C GLY A 245 -0.94 5.02 5.84
N GLU A 246 -1.85 4.11 5.51
CA GLU A 246 -3.18 4.05 6.13
C GLU A 246 -3.10 3.52 7.56
N GLU A 247 -2.24 2.52 7.82
CA GLU A 247 -1.96 2.01 9.17
C GLU A 247 -1.54 3.14 10.10
N CYS A 248 -0.54 3.94 9.69
CA CYS A 248 -0.09 5.09 10.45
C CYS A 248 -1.21 6.08 10.76
N ALA A 249 -2.02 6.44 9.74
CA ALA A 249 -3.16 7.33 9.92
C ALA A 249 -4.23 6.73 10.83
N TYR A 250 -4.56 5.45 10.63
CA TYR A 250 -5.56 4.74 11.43
C TYR A 250 -5.17 4.64 12.90
N ASP A 251 -3.92 4.33 13.20
CA ASP A 251 -3.40 4.25 14.56
C ASP A 251 -3.43 5.62 15.26
N VAL A 252 -3.02 6.68 14.56
CA VAL A 252 -3.10 8.06 15.10
C VAL A 252 -4.54 8.41 15.43
N GLN A 253 -5.50 8.04 14.60
CA GLN A 253 -6.94 8.31 14.82
C GLN A 253 -7.50 7.45 15.94
N ALA A 254 -7.29 6.14 15.92
CA ALA A 254 -7.79 5.19 16.92
C ALA A 254 -7.29 5.52 18.34
N LEU A 255 -6.03 5.94 18.45
CA LEU A 255 -5.39 6.38 19.69
C LEU A 255 -5.68 7.84 20.05
N LYS A 256 -6.43 8.56 19.21
CA LYS A 256 -6.76 10.00 19.40
C LYS A 256 -5.51 10.86 19.60
N ARG A 257 -4.39 10.48 18.93
CA ARG A 257 -3.11 11.20 19.06
C ARG A 257 -3.05 12.45 18.19
N GLY A 258 -3.78 12.50 17.11
CA GLY A 258 -3.75 13.59 16.15
C GLY A 258 -5.08 13.77 15.41
N THR A 259 -5.11 14.75 14.53
CA THR A 259 -6.26 15.04 13.66
C THR A 259 -5.90 14.71 12.22
N LEU A 260 -6.70 13.86 11.58
CA LEU A 260 -6.55 13.51 10.16
C LEU A 260 -7.27 14.54 9.29
N ILE A 261 -6.60 15.02 8.25
CA ILE A 261 -7.08 16.10 7.37
C ILE A 261 -6.83 15.72 5.91
N GLY A 262 -7.85 15.75 5.06
CA GLY A 262 -7.69 15.49 3.63
C GLY A 262 -8.80 14.63 3.05
N ALA A 263 -8.47 13.70 2.18
CA ALA A 263 -9.41 12.78 1.58
C ALA A 263 -9.32 11.37 2.19
N VAL A 264 -10.37 10.58 2.00
CA VAL A 264 -10.39 9.16 2.36
C VAL A 264 -9.24 8.43 1.66
N THR A 265 -8.60 7.51 2.36
CA THR A 265 -7.43 6.79 1.88
C THR A 265 -7.77 5.62 0.96
N GLY A 266 -6.76 4.91 0.46
CA GLY A 266 -6.92 3.92 -0.60
C GLY A 266 -7.69 2.65 -0.24
N GLY A 267 -7.68 2.21 1.02
CA GLY A 267 -8.41 1.02 1.49
C GLY A 267 -7.67 -0.30 1.27
N GLY A 268 -6.42 -0.41 1.74
CA GLY A 268 -5.65 -1.65 1.72
C GLY A 268 -5.04 -1.95 3.08
N ALA A 269 -5.53 -2.98 3.78
CA ALA A 269 -5.12 -3.33 5.14
C ALA A 269 -4.48 -4.71 5.28
N ASN A 270 -4.43 -5.47 4.19
CA ASN A 270 -3.95 -6.84 4.24
C ASN A 270 -2.49 -6.93 3.77
N PRO A 271 -1.51 -7.15 4.67
CA PRO A 271 -0.12 -7.34 4.28
C PRO A 271 0.09 -8.70 3.60
N GLY A 272 1.14 -8.82 2.82
CA GLY A 272 1.48 -10.04 2.11
C GLY A 272 2.79 -9.90 1.34
N ASP A 273 3.02 -10.87 0.45
CA ASP A 273 4.23 -10.94 -0.33
C ASP A 273 3.99 -11.11 -1.82
N THR A 274 4.99 -10.73 -2.60
CA THR A 274 5.05 -11.06 -4.02
C THR A 274 5.47 -12.52 -4.20
N ARG A 275 4.63 -13.31 -4.85
CA ARG A 275 4.83 -14.74 -5.13
C ARG A 275 5.16 -14.94 -6.60
N ARG A 276 6.34 -15.46 -6.89
CA ARG A 276 6.76 -15.80 -8.25
C ARG A 276 5.84 -16.85 -8.87
N ILE A 277 5.44 -16.65 -10.12
CA ILE A 277 4.73 -17.63 -10.95
C ILE A 277 5.70 -18.26 -11.93
N ASP A 278 6.37 -17.44 -12.75
CA ASP A 278 7.40 -17.85 -13.70
C ASP A 278 8.50 -16.78 -13.81
N ASP A 279 9.29 -16.82 -14.87
CA ASP A 279 10.43 -15.91 -15.07
C ASP A 279 10.01 -14.44 -15.19
N HIS A 280 8.79 -14.16 -15.64
CA HIS A 280 8.33 -12.79 -15.89
C HIS A 280 7.06 -12.40 -15.12
N PHE A 281 6.33 -13.39 -14.60
CA PHE A 281 5.11 -13.12 -13.86
C PHE A 281 5.24 -13.43 -12.37
N SER A 282 4.68 -12.55 -11.58
CA SER A 282 4.48 -12.71 -10.15
C SER A 282 3.12 -12.17 -9.73
N ILE A 283 2.63 -12.59 -8.57
CA ILE A 283 1.38 -12.08 -7.99
C ILE A 283 1.63 -11.65 -6.56
N PHE A 284 1.18 -10.45 -6.19
CA PHE A 284 1.13 -10.06 -4.79
C PHE A 284 -0.10 -10.69 -4.15
N VAL A 285 0.13 -11.45 -3.07
CA VAL A 285 -0.93 -12.15 -2.34
C VAL A 285 -0.86 -11.82 -0.86
N PRO A 286 -1.87 -11.12 -0.32
CA PRO A 286 -2.03 -10.94 1.12
C PRO A 286 -2.16 -12.27 1.85
N ASP A 287 -1.38 -12.47 2.90
CA ASP A 287 -1.38 -13.69 3.72
C ASP A 287 -1.68 -13.44 5.19
N ALA A 288 -1.79 -12.16 5.57
CA ALA A 288 -2.27 -11.73 6.86
C ALA A 288 -3.24 -10.53 6.72
N ARG A 289 -3.89 -10.17 7.83
CA ARG A 289 -4.77 -8.99 7.93
C ARG A 289 -4.43 -8.19 9.18
N ALA A 290 -4.37 -6.89 9.05
CA ALA A 290 -4.25 -6.01 10.21
C ALA A 290 -5.53 -6.07 11.07
N ARG A 291 -5.37 -5.95 12.39
CA ARG A 291 -6.47 -5.82 13.35
C ARG A 291 -6.05 -4.85 14.45
N ASN A 292 -6.66 -3.67 14.45
CA ASN A 292 -6.37 -2.69 15.49
C ASN A 292 -6.95 -3.14 16.85
N PRO A 293 -6.19 -3.06 17.96
CA PRO A 293 -6.60 -3.56 19.27
C PRO A 293 -7.75 -2.74 19.90
N ILE A 294 -7.99 -1.50 19.44
CA ILE A 294 -9.06 -0.62 19.95
C ILE A 294 -10.36 -0.85 19.19
N THR A 295 -10.31 -0.74 17.85
CA THR A 295 -11.50 -0.82 16.99
C THR A 295 -11.91 -2.24 16.67
N LYS A 296 -11.00 -3.23 16.88
CA LYS A 296 -11.17 -4.66 16.53
C LYS A 296 -11.37 -4.93 15.04
N THR A 297 -11.12 -3.94 14.20
CA THR A 297 -11.25 -3.99 12.73
C THR A 297 -10.05 -3.30 12.08
N ASN A 298 -10.14 -3.03 10.78
CA ASN A 298 -9.15 -2.33 9.99
C ASN A 298 -9.82 -1.47 8.88
N TRP A 299 -9.03 -0.97 7.95
CA TRP A 299 -9.44 -0.06 6.86
C TRP A 299 -9.60 -0.75 5.50
N GLU A 300 -9.57 -2.10 5.42
CA GLU A 300 -9.69 -2.83 4.16
C GLU A 300 -10.95 -2.45 3.38
N GLY A 301 -10.79 -2.14 2.11
CA GLY A 301 -11.87 -1.78 1.17
C GLY A 301 -12.49 -0.41 1.40
N ALA A 302 -12.50 0.09 2.64
CA ALA A 302 -13.17 1.35 3.01
C ALA A 302 -12.23 2.57 3.04
N GLY A 303 -10.94 2.34 3.34
CA GLY A 303 -10.00 3.39 3.64
C GLY A 303 -10.18 4.01 5.03
N VAL A 304 -9.26 4.88 5.40
CA VAL A 304 -9.34 5.68 6.62
C VAL A 304 -10.04 6.99 6.30
N LYS A 305 -11.17 7.22 6.94
CA LYS A 305 -11.91 8.48 6.79
C LYS A 305 -11.27 9.56 7.68
N PRO A 306 -10.83 10.70 7.12
CA PRO A 306 -10.22 11.77 7.91
C PRO A 306 -11.25 12.47 8.82
N ASP A 307 -10.77 13.08 9.91
CA ASP A 307 -11.59 13.86 10.84
C ASP A 307 -12.10 15.15 10.19
N VAL A 308 -11.29 15.72 9.29
CA VAL A 308 -11.63 16.89 8.47
C VAL A 308 -11.52 16.50 7.00
N GLU A 309 -12.66 16.11 6.43
CA GLU A 309 -12.73 15.65 5.04
C GLU A 309 -12.76 16.84 4.07
N LEU A 310 -11.81 16.88 3.14
CA LEU A 310 -11.68 17.92 2.12
C LEU A 310 -10.74 17.46 0.98
N PRO A 311 -10.71 18.16 -0.17
CA PRO A 311 -9.79 17.84 -1.25
C PRO A 311 -8.33 17.89 -0.79
N ARG A 312 -7.52 16.93 -1.28
CA ARG A 312 -6.10 16.76 -0.90
C ARG A 312 -5.27 18.04 -1.02
N GLU A 313 -5.60 18.89 -1.99
CA GLU A 313 -4.92 20.15 -2.30
C GLU A 313 -5.14 21.21 -1.20
N ARG A 314 -6.18 21.05 -0.39
CA ARG A 314 -6.50 21.94 0.72
C ARG A 314 -5.98 21.44 2.08
N ALA A 315 -5.47 20.21 2.12
CA ALA A 315 -5.12 19.56 3.39
C ALA A 315 -3.98 20.29 4.12
N LEU A 316 -2.89 20.65 3.43
CA LEU A 316 -1.76 21.37 4.05
C LEU A 316 -2.17 22.77 4.50
N THR A 317 -2.87 23.52 3.66
CA THR A 317 -3.38 24.86 3.99
C THR A 317 -4.26 24.82 5.24
N THR A 318 -5.16 23.84 5.33
CA THR A 318 -6.07 23.67 6.47
C THR A 318 -5.31 23.30 7.74
N ALA A 319 -4.43 22.29 7.70
CA ALA A 319 -3.64 21.86 8.85
C ALA A 319 -2.75 23.00 9.38
N TYR A 320 -2.07 23.67 8.46
CA TYR A 320 -1.22 24.83 8.83
C TYR A 320 -2.04 25.98 9.42
N GLY A 321 -3.21 26.27 8.84
CA GLY A 321 -4.15 27.25 9.40
C GLY A 321 -4.59 26.89 10.82
N MET A 322 -4.94 25.63 11.09
CA MET A 322 -5.30 25.16 12.43
C MET A 322 -4.13 25.31 13.43
N ALA A 323 -2.90 25.02 13.00
CA ALA A 323 -1.70 25.21 13.81
C ALA A 323 -1.47 26.69 14.16
N LEU A 324 -1.58 27.60 13.16
CA LEU A 324 -1.44 29.04 13.37
C LEU A 324 -2.55 29.59 14.28
N ASP A 325 -3.80 29.16 14.08
CA ASP A 325 -4.93 29.57 14.91
C ASP A 325 -4.75 29.13 16.38
N ALA A 326 -4.24 27.92 16.61
CA ALA A 326 -3.90 27.43 17.95
C ALA A 326 -2.80 28.27 18.59
N LYS A 327 -1.74 28.58 17.84
CA LYS A 327 -0.64 29.45 18.28
C LYS A 327 -1.11 30.85 18.64
N LEU A 328 -1.95 31.45 17.79
CA LEU A 328 -2.51 32.79 18.01
C LEU A 328 -3.40 32.90 19.24
N ARG A 329 -4.10 31.80 19.59
CA ARG A 329 -4.94 31.74 20.80
C ARG A 329 -4.15 31.51 22.08
N GLY A 330 -3.18 30.62 22.08
CA GLY A 330 -2.56 30.06 23.29
C GLY A 330 -1.19 30.63 23.66
N ALA A 331 -0.43 31.19 22.71
CA ALA A 331 0.95 31.59 22.97
C ALA A 331 1.07 33.00 23.44
N THR A 332 2.04 33.22 24.36
CA THR A 332 2.55 34.57 24.65
C THR A 332 3.40 35.02 23.47
N LEU A 333 2.84 35.89 22.65
CA LEU A 333 3.47 36.45 21.45
C LEU A 333 3.74 37.95 21.65
N SER A 334 4.91 38.40 21.22
CA SER A 334 5.14 39.86 21.08
C SER A 334 4.20 40.46 20.03
N THR A 335 3.93 41.74 20.11
CA THR A 335 3.05 42.42 19.14
C THR A 335 3.49 42.21 17.68
N PRO A 336 4.78 42.32 17.32
CA PRO A 336 5.22 42.04 15.95
C PRO A 336 5.00 40.58 15.53
N GLN A 337 5.27 39.60 16.42
CA GLN A 337 5.04 38.18 16.12
C GLN A 337 3.57 37.90 15.83
N ARG A 338 2.67 38.41 16.69
CA ARG A 338 1.23 38.28 16.51
C ARG A 338 0.77 38.90 15.20
N ALA A 339 1.23 40.11 14.87
CA ALA A 339 0.87 40.76 13.62
C ALA A 339 1.32 39.97 12.39
N ASN A 340 2.57 39.48 12.39
CA ASN A 340 3.10 38.66 11.29
C ASN A 340 2.33 37.35 11.10
N LEU A 341 2.04 36.62 12.18
CA LEU A 341 1.28 35.38 12.10
C LEU A 341 -0.19 35.60 11.68
N THR A 342 -0.80 36.69 12.13
CA THR A 342 -2.16 37.09 11.71
C THR A 342 -2.19 37.44 10.22
N GLN A 343 -1.19 38.17 9.71
CA GLN A 343 -1.09 38.45 8.28
C GLN A 343 -0.86 37.20 7.44
N LEU A 344 0.03 36.33 7.91
CA LEU A 344 0.26 35.03 7.24
C LEU A 344 -1.01 34.19 7.20
N ARG A 345 -1.70 34.07 8.35
CA ARG A 345 -2.97 33.31 8.44
C ARG A 345 -4.04 33.83 7.48
N ALA A 346 -4.13 35.14 7.34
CA ALA A 346 -5.11 35.78 6.43
C ALA A 346 -4.82 35.50 4.95
N LYS A 347 -3.55 35.29 4.57
CA LYS A 347 -3.15 34.98 3.20
C LYS A 347 -3.24 33.49 2.84
N LEU A 348 -3.29 32.64 3.85
CA LEU A 348 -3.07 31.19 3.70
C LEU A 348 -4.08 30.53 2.73
N ASP A 349 -5.31 31.01 2.69
CA ASP A 349 -6.35 30.44 1.82
C ASP A 349 -6.10 30.67 0.31
N THR A 350 -5.18 31.59 -0.04
CA THR A 350 -4.76 31.87 -1.41
C THR A 350 -3.43 31.21 -1.79
N MET A 351 -2.76 30.54 -0.84
CA MET A 351 -1.46 29.91 -1.05
C MET A 351 -1.62 28.47 -1.52
N THR A 352 -0.71 28.06 -2.38
CA THR A 352 -0.51 26.66 -2.74
C THR A 352 0.42 25.96 -1.73
N ASP A 353 0.48 24.63 -1.80
CA ASP A 353 1.47 23.87 -1.00
C ASP A 353 2.90 24.33 -1.28
N ALA A 354 3.23 24.64 -2.55
CA ALA A 354 4.54 25.13 -2.92
C ALA A 354 4.86 26.50 -2.26
N ASP A 355 3.88 27.41 -2.22
CA ASP A 355 4.02 28.70 -1.56
C ASP A 355 4.25 28.54 -0.05
N ILE A 356 3.50 27.64 0.59
CA ILE A 356 3.64 27.35 2.04
C ILE A 356 5.02 26.76 2.33
N LEU A 357 5.47 25.83 1.52
CA LEU A 357 6.75 25.14 1.72
C LEU A 357 7.95 25.98 1.28
N ALA A 358 7.73 27.15 0.68
CA ALA A 358 8.76 28.14 0.35
C ALA A 358 8.91 29.24 1.41
N LEU A 359 8.04 29.27 2.44
CA LEU A 359 8.13 30.21 3.58
C LEU A 359 9.35 29.93 4.46
#